data_803997892b944a00e343c8b78ad9dcbb
#
_entry.id   803997892b944a00e343c8b78ad9dcbb
#
_cell.length_a   1.000
_cell.length_b   1.000
_cell.length_c   1.000
_cell.angle_alpha   90.00
_cell.angle_beta   90.00
_cell.angle_gamma   90.00
#
_symmetry.space_group_name_H-M   'P 1'
#
loop_
_entity.id
_entity.type
_entity.pdbx_description
1 polymer ?
#
loop_
_entity_poly.entity_id
_entity_poly.type
_entity_poly.pdbx_seq_one_letter_code
_entity_poly.pdbx_strand_id
1 'polypeptide(L)'
;MNIFTLSFAKAKSLDESRFCVVSIARFVPRGFKGVRCYSLAPSRELLHDYKSGLSESSYKVRYLKELGDSVHIHEVFESLVPFCKGRDLVLCCYESDGKFCHRHLLSDRVFQLFGYRINELSC
;
A
#
# COMPACT_ATOMS: atom_id res chain seq x y z
N MET A 1 -6.94 15.77 3.24
CA MET A 1 -5.82 14.84 2.97
C MET A 1 -6.20 13.89 1.86
N ASN A 2 -5.35 13.79 0.85
CA ASN A 2 -5.52 12.82 -0.23
C ASN A 2 -4.66 11.60 0.02
N ILE A 3 -5.05 10.47 -0.55
CA ILE A 3 -4.31 9.21 -0.45
C ILE A 3 -3.92 8.76 -1.85
N PHE A 4 -2.65 8.45 -2.04
CA PHE A 4 -2.10 8.00 -3.31
C PHE A 4 -1.33 6.71 -3.13
N THR A 5 -1.07 6.01 -4.25
CA THR A 5 -0.12 4.90 -4.30
C THR A 5 1.05 5.27 -5.21
N LEU A 6 2.20 4.65 -5.01
CA LEU A 6 3.39 4.92 -5.81
C LEU A 6 4.41 3.81 -5.60
N SER A 7 5.30 3.60 -6.59
CA SER A 7 6.43 2.70 -6.41
C SER A 7 7.52 3.35 -5.53
N PHE A 8 8.31 2.54 -4.81
CA PHE A 8 9.42 3.07 -4.03
C PHE A 8 10.41 3.86 -4.88
N ALA A 9 10.67 3.41 -6.10
CA ALA A 9 11.62 4.09 -6.99
C ALA A 9 11.22 5.53 -7.26
N LYS A 10 9.92 5.78 -7.48
CA LYS A 10 9.42 7.14 -7.72
C LYS A 10 9.28 7.94 -6.42
N ALA A 11 9.04 7.25 -5.30
CA ALA A 11 8.85 7.93 -4.02
C ALA A 11 10.11 8.61 -3.51
N LYS A 12 11.29 8.21 -3.97
CA LYS A 12 12.57 8.81 -3.57
C LYS A 12 12.66 10.30 -3.87
N SER A 13 11.95 10.78 -4.90
CA SER A 13 12.00 12.18 -5.31
C SER A 13 10.84 13.02 -4.75
N LEU A 14 9.98 12.44 -3.91
CA LEU A 14 8.87 13.19 -3.32
C LEU A 14 9.35 14.19 -2.27
N ASP A 15 8.67 15.33 -2.25
CA ASP A 15 8.89 16.36 -1.24
C ASP A 15 8.27 15.92 0.09
N GLU A 16 9.11 15.65 1.08
CA GLU A 16 8.68 15.18 2.41
C GLU A 16 7.85 16.22 3.16
N SER A 17 7.92 17.49 2.79
CA SER A 17 7.09 18.52 3.40
C SER A 17 5.62 18.43 2.96
N ARG A 18 5.35 17.80 1.81
CA ARG A 18 4.03 17.67 1.21
C ARG A 18 3.44 16.27 1.34
N PHE A 19 4.28 15.25 1.40
CA PHE A 19 3.85 13.85 1.33
C PHE A 19 4.38 13.05 2.49
N CYS A 20 3.48 12.27 3.09
CA CYS A 20 3.82 11.28 4.10
C CYS A 20 3.95 9.93 3.40
N VAL A 21 5.18 9.42 3.27
CA VAL A 21 5.45 8.16 2.58
C VAL A 21 5.32 7.00 3.56
N VAL A 22 4.46 6.04 3.22
CA VAL A 22 4.20 4.85 4.04
C VAL A 22 4.44 3.60 3.20
N SER A 23 5.26 2.69 3.71
CA SER A 23 5.45 1.40 3.05
C SER A 23 4.29 0.47 3.38
N ILE A 24 3.69 -0.12 2.34
CA ILE A 24 2.73 -1.22 2.47
C ILE A 24 3.34 -2.54 1.95
N ALA A 25 4.67 -2.61 1.90
CA ALA A 25 5.42 -3.83 1.57
C ALA A 25 5.89 -4.52 2.84
N ARG A 26 6.05 -5.85 2.79
CA ARG A 26 6.60 -6.61 3.93
C ARG A 26 8.05 -6.24 4.19
N PHE A 27 8.81 -5.94 3.14
CA PHE A 27 10.21 -5.53 3.21
C PHE A 27 10.35 -4.18 2.52
N VAL A 28 11.27 -3.34 3.01
CA VAL A 28 11.50 -2.00 2.45
C VAL A 28 12.86 -1.94 1.78
N PRO A 29 13.06 -1.02 0.81
CA PRO A 29 14.37 -0.81 0.23
C PRO A 29 15.35 -0.27 1.26
N ARG A 30 16.63 -0.55 1.01
CA ARG A 30 17.71 -0.03 1.86
C ARG A 30 17.66 1.50 1.88
N GLY A 31 17.74 2.06 3.09
CA GLY A 31 17.69 3.51 3.27
C GLY A 31 16.30 4.10 3.36
N PHE A 32 15.25 3.29 3.31
CA PHE A 32 13.88 3.78 3.44
C PHE A 32 13.66 4.41 4.83
N LYS A 33 13.16 5.64 4.86
CA LYS A 33 12.96 6.42 6.09
C LYS A 33 11.51 6.66 6.46
N GLY A 34 10.57 6.24 5.62
CA GLY A 34 9.15 6.45 5.86
C GLY A 34 8.56 5.54 6.92
N VAL A 35 7.27 5.66 7.13
CA VAL A 35 6.50 4.80 8.03
C VAL A 35 6.30 3.43 7.39
N ARG A 36 6.31 2.37 8.19
CA ARG A 36 6.04 1.00 7.72
C ARG A 36 4.69 0.54 8.26
N CYS A 37 3.80 0.18 7.36
CA CYS A 37 2.46 -0.30 7.72
C CYS A 37 2.32 -1.78 7.32
N TYR A 38 2.66 -2.67 8.23
CA TYR A 38 2.59 -4.12 7.96
C TYR A 38 1.16 -4.64 7.84
N SER A 39 0.20 -3.96 8.45
CA SER A 39 -1.21 -4.36 8.36
C SER A 39 -1.79 -4.27 6.95
N LEU A 40 -1.17 -3.48 6.08
CA LEU A 40 -1.56 -3.38 4.67
C LEU A 40 -0.61 -4.15 3.74
N ALA A 41 0.41 -4.79 4.30
CA ALA A 41 1.38 -5.58 3.53
C ALA A 41 0.91 -7.03 3.42
N PRO A 42 1.28 -7.73 2.33
CA PRO A 42 1.07 -9.17 2.28
C PRO A 42 1.94 -9.88 3.31
N SER A 43 1.48 -11.03 3.80
CA SER A 43 2.25 -11.85 4.72
C SER A 43 3.49 -12.42 4.02
N ARG A 44 4.48 -12.84 4.81
CA ARG A 44 5.66 -13.55 4.29
C ARG A 44 5.27 -14.82 3.56
N GLU A 45 4.29 -15.56 4.10
CA GLU A 45 3.79 -16.79 3.48
C GLU A 45 3.20 -16.53 2.12
N LEU A 46 2.36 -15.49 1.99
CA LEU A 46 1.75 -15.12 0.72
C LEU A 46 2.81 -14.73 -0.32
N LEU A 47 3.80 -13.94 0.08
CA LEU A 47 4.90 -13.57 -0.81
C LEU A 47 5.71 -14.78 -1.26
N HIS A 48 6.01 -15.70 -0.34
CA HIS A 48 6.73 -16.93 -0.66
C HIS A 48 5.97 -17.78 -1.66
N ASP A 49 4.67 -17.97 -1.42
CA ASP A 49 3.82 -18.78 -2.28
C ASP A 49 3.69 -18.17 -3.69
N TYR A 50 3.58 -16.85 -3.77
CA TYR A 50 3.51 -16.16 -5.05
C TYR A 50 4.82 -16.35 -5.85
N LYS A 51 5.97 -16.20 -5.21
CA LYS A 51 7.27 -16.45 -5.84
C LYS A 51 7.44 -17.90 -6.28
N SER A 52 6.76 -18.82 -5.61
CA SER A 52 6.80 -20.25 -5.91
C SER A 52 5.76 -20.68 -6.93
N GLY A 53 5.00 -19.76 -7.51
CA GLY A 53 4.08 -20.05 -8.60
C GLY A 53 2.59 -19.88 -8.31
N LEU A 54 2.21 -19.34 -7.15
CA LEU A 54 0.81 -19.04 -6.87
C LEU A 54 0.26 -18.08 -7.93
N SER A 55 -0.92 -18.35 -8.47
CA SER A 55 -1.53 -17.50 -9.48
C SER A 55 -1.90 -16.12 -8.91
N GLU A 56 -1.99 -15.12 -9.81
CA GLU A 56 -2.41 -13.78 -9.42
C GLU A 56 -3.83 -13.77 -8.83
N SER A 57 -4.74 -14.58 -9.37
CA SER A 57 -6.10 -14.67 -8.84
C SER A 57 -6.14 -15.25 -7.42
N SER A 58 -5.34 -16.26 -7.13
CA SER A 58 -5.23 -16.84 -5.79
C SER A 58 -4.54 -15.88 -4.83
N TYR A 59 -3.52 -15.17 -5.28
CA TYR A 59 -2.87 -14.11 -4.50
C TYR A 59 -3.88 -13.05 -4.08
N LYS A 60 -4.69 -12.57 -5.03
CA LYS A 60 -5.71 -11.56 -4.77
C LYS A 60 -6.67 -12.00 -3.67
N VAL A 61 -7.20 -13.22 -3.77
CA VAL A 61 -8.14 -13.76 -2.77
C VAL A 61 -7.50 -13.79 -1.39
N ARG A 62 -6.27 -14.28 -1.29
CA ARG A 62 -5.56 -14.39 -0.02
C ARG A 62 -5.21 -13.03 0.55
N TYR A 63 -4.73 -12.10 -0.28
CA TYR A 63 -4.38 -10.76 0.18
C TYR A 63 -5.61 -10.02 0.71
N LEU A 64 -6.73 -10.08 0.00
CA LEU A 64 -7.97 -9.43 0.45
C LEU A 64 -8.45 -10.01 1.79
N LYS A 65 -8.26 -11.31 1.99
CA LYS A 65 -8.58 -11.95 3.27
C LYS A 65 -7.66 -11.46 4.39
N GLU A 66 -6.37 -11.30 4.10
CA GLU A 66 -5.39 -10.76 5.06
C GLU A 66 -5.69 -9.31 5.45
N LEU A 67 -6.21 -8.50 4.51
CA LEU A 67 -6.60 -7.11 4.80
C LEU A 67 -7.74 -7.02 5.83
N GLY A 68 -8.59 -8.04 5.90
CA GLY A 68 -9.70 -8.05 6.81
C GLY A 68 -10.93 -7.30 6.29
N ASP A 69 -11.86 -6.99 7.20
CA ASP A 69 -13.11 -6.33 6.87
C ASP A 69 -12.96 -4.80 6.80
N SER A 70 -14.07 -4.12 6.47
CA SER A 70 -14.09 -2.66 6.34
C SER A 70 -13.73 -1.95 7.65
N VAL A 71 -14.16 -2.48 8.78
CA VAL A 71 -13.84 -1.89 10.10
C VAL A 71 -12.35 -1.94 10.36
N HIS A 72 -11.71 -3.09 10.12
CA HIS A 72 -10.28 -3.25 10.32
C HIS A 72 -9.47 -2.35 9.38
N ILE A 73 -9.85 -2.30 8.11
CA ILE A 73 -9.16 -1.44 7.13
C ILE A 73 -9.29 0.03 7.54
N HIS A 74 -10.48 0.45 7.95
CA HIS A 74 -10.69 1.82 8.43
C HIS A 74 -9.80 2.15 9.62
N GLU A 75 -9.72 1.25 10.61
CA GLU A 75 -8.87 1.44 11.79
C GLU A 75 -7.39 1.56 11.42
N VAL A 76 -6.93 0.77 10.45
CA VAL A 76 -5.53 0.85 9.99
C VAL A 76 -5.26 2.22 9.38
N PHE A 77 -6.12 2.71 8.49
CA PHE A 77 -5.95 4.05 7.91
C PHE A 77 -6.00 5.15 8.96
N GLU A 78 -6.93 5.05 9.93
CA GLU A 78 -7.00 6.00 11.03
C GLU A 78 -5.69 6.04 11.84
N SER A 79 -5.05 4.89 12.03
CA SER A 79 -3.78 4.81 12.74
C SER A 79 -2.63 5.53 12.03
N LEU A 80 -2.75 5.76 10.72
CA LEU A 80 -1.72 6.44 9.92
C LEU A 80 -1.87 7.96 9.97
N VAL A 81 -3.06 8.47 10.30
CA VAL A 81 -3.35 9.92 10.29
C VAL A 81 -2.35 10.73 11.12
N PRO A 82 -2.00 10.35 12.37
CA PRO A 82 -1.05 11.12 13.18
C PRO A 82 0.33 11.28 12.53
N PHE A 83 0.76 10.31 11.73
CA PHE A 83 2.05 10.38 11.04
C PHE A 83 2.03 11.36 9.87
N CYS A 84 0.86 11.62 9.31
CA CYS A 84 0.73 12.48 8.13
C CYS A 84 0.95 13.96 8.45
N LYS A 85 0.56 14.40 9.63
CA LYS A 85 0.70 15.81 10.07
C LYS A 85 0.14 16.80 9.03
N GLY A 86 -1.04 16.49 8.49
CA GLY A 86 -1.70 17.32 7.48
C GLY A 86 -1.20 17.12 6.05
N ARG A 87 -0.19 16.28 5.82
CA ARG A 87 0.32 15.99 4.48
C ARG A 87 -0.53 14.93 3.80
N ASP A 88 -0.41 14.83 2.49
CA ASP A 88 -1.03 13.76 1.72
C ASP A 88 -0.30 12.43 1.99
N LEU A 89 -1.07 11.35 2.01
CA LEU A 89 -0.56 10.01 2.30
C LEU A 89 -0.20 9.30 1.00
N VAL A 90 1.01 8.74 0.93
CA VAL A 90 1.47 7.98 -0.24
C VAL A 90 1.84 6.56 0.21
N LEU A 91 1.10 5.58 -0.28
CA LEU A 91 1.31 4.16 0.02
C LEU A 91 2.23 3.56 -1.04
N CYS A 92 3.36 3.02 -0.61
CA CYS A 92 4.43 2.59 -1.52
C CYS A 92 4.71 1.09 -1.45
N CYS A 93 5.01 0.50 -2.60
CA CYS A 93 5.55 -0.85 -2.73
C CYS A 93 6.55 -0.92 -3.88
N TYR A 94 7.11 -2.11 -4.14
CA TYR A 94 8.23 -2.25 -5.07
C TYR A 94 7.87 -2.15 -6.55
N GLU A 95 6.69 -2.67 -6.94
CA GLU A 95 6.40 -2.86 -8.36
C GLU A 95 6.23 -1.52 -9.08
N SER A 96 6.69 -1.45 -10.31
CA SER A 96 6.49 -0.28 -11.17
C SER A 96 5.03 -0.20 -11.64
N ASP A 97 4.66 0.95 -12.21
CA ASP A 97 3.31 1.19 -12.72
C ASP A 97 2.92 0.13 -13.77
N GLY A 98 1.67 -0.29 -13.73
CA GLY A 98 1.14 -1.29 -14.67
C GLY A 98 1.51 -2.72 -14.35
N LYS A 99 2.36 -2.97 -13.35
CA LYS A 99 2.69 -4.31 -12.89
C LYS A 99 1.70 -4.78 -11.84
N PHE A 100 1.52 -6.10 -11.73
CA PHE A 100 0.72 -6.69 -10.69
C PHE A 100 1.33 -6.36 -9.32
N CYS A 101 0.56 -5.70 -8.47
CA CYS A 101 1.02 -5.32 -7.14
C CYS A 101 -0.17 -5.18 -6.19
N HIS A 102 0.06 -5.57 -4.94
CA HIS A 102 -0.98 -5.48 -3.90
C HIS A 102 -1.47 -4.05 -3.65
N ARG A 103 -0.69 -2.99 -3.97
CA ARG A 103 -1.19 -1.63 -3.80
C ARG A 103 -2.39 -1.33 -4.69
N HIS A 104 -2.45 -1.94 -5.88
CA HIS A 104 -3.60 -1.81 -6.77
C HIS A 104 -4.80 -2.58 -6.25
N LEU A 105 -4.57 -3.75 -5.67
CA LEU A 105 -5.62 -4.54 -5.03
C LEU A 105 -6.20 -3.80 -3.82
N LEU A 106 -5.36 -3.16 -3.04
CA LEU A 106 -5.78 -2.34 -1.91
C LEU A 106 -6.63 -1.15 -2.38
N SER A 107 -6.18 -0.46 -3.43
CA SER A 107 -6.92 0.67 -4.00
C SER A 107 -8.33 0.26 -4.45
N ASP A 108 -8.43 -0.87 -5.16
CA ASP A 108 -9.70 -1.41 -5.61
C ASP A 108 -10.61 -1.78 -4.44
N ARG A 109 -10.04 -2.40 -3.41
CA ARG A 109 -10.80 -2.80 -2.22
C ARG A 109 -11.33 -1.60 -1.46
N VAL A 110 -10.54 -0.56 -1.29
CA VAL A 110 -10.97 0.68 -0.64
C VAL A 110 -12.11 1.32 -1.44
N PHE A 111 -12.02 1.32 -2.75
CA PHE A 111 -13.10 1.84 -3.60
C PHE A 111 -14.39 1.03 -3.43
N GLN A 112 -14.29 -0.30 -3.42
CA GLN A 112 -15.45 -1.17 -3.23
C GLN A 112 -16.14 -0.96 -1.88
N LEU A 113 -15.36 -0.79 -0.81
CA LEU A 113 -15.89 -0.71 0.55
C LEU A 113 -16.32 0.70 0.95
N PHE A 114 -15.61 1.73 0.49
CA PHE A 114 -15.81 3.11 0.98
C PHE A 114 -16.17 4.10 -0.11
N GLY A 115 -16.13 3.72 -1.37
CA GLY A 115 -16.38 4.63 -2.49
C GLY A 115 -15.25 5.66 -2.71
N TYR A 116 -14.14 5.53 -2.00
CA TYR A 116 -13.00 6.43 -2.14
C TYR A 116 -11.98 5.84 -3.13
N ARG A 117 -11.59 6.64 -4.14
CA ARG A 117 -10.64 6.20 -5.14
C ARG A 117 -9.23 6.66 -4.77
N ILE A 118 -8.36 5.69 -4.50
CA ILE A 118 -6.93 5.93 -4.31
C ILE A 118 -6.28 5.86 -5.70
N ASN A 119 -5.68 6.96 -6.14
CA ASN A 119 -5.04 7.03 -7.45
C ASN A 119 -3.53 6.87 -7.31
N GLU A 120 -2.90 6.37 -8.38
CA GLU A 120 -1.45 6.38 -8.49
C GLU A 120 -1.00 7.84 -8.65
N LEU A 121 0.01 8.25 -7.89
CA LEU A 121 0.53 9.61 -7.95
C LEU A 121 1.30 9.83 -9.25
N SER A 122 0.95 10.89 -9.97
CA SER A 122 1.71 11.29 -11.16
C SER A 122 2.90 12.13 -10.74
N CYS A 123 4.08 11.75 -11.21
CA CYS A 123 5.31 12.51 -10.98
C CYS A 123 6.16 12.61 -12.23
#